data_eb49a996cb2eb5defd455fe2bac16d30
#
_entry.id   eb49a996cb2eb5defd455fe2bac16d30
#
_cell.length_a   1.000
_cell.length_b   1.000
_cell.length_c   1.000
_cell.angle_alpha   90.00
_cell.angle_beta   90.00
_cell.angle_gamma   90.00
#
_symmetry.space_group_name_H-M   'P 1'
#
loop_
_entity.id
_entity.type
_entity.pdbx_description
1 polymer ?
#
loop_
_entity_poly.entity_id
_entity_poly.type
_entity_poly.pdbx_seq_one_letter_code
_entity_poly.pdbx_strand_id
1 'polypeptide(L)'
;MFTDAEFIGFFAPLCLLGGALALIDIRHGIIPDWLNLAIAVLGLSKAVAVGGSLAGLEAAGEAAAIGAIFWLLRRLYFALRNIQGLGLGDVKFLAAAGVWIGIGGLPMLLLIATLTALVAAGCMQWTRRNMTRWTSISFGPFLMLGLLITLAVQQVWS
;
A
#
# COMPACT_ATOMS: atom_id res chain seq x y z
N MET A 1 18.80 14.13 -2.01
CA MET A 1 18.80 14.18 -0.53
C MET A 1 17.66 15.11 -0.12
N PHE A 2 16.61 14.58 0.48
CA PHE A 2 15.50 15.41 0.94
C PHE A 2 15.97 16.32 2.07
N THR A 3 15.51 17.56 2.07
CA THR A 3 15.57 18.33 3.31
C THR A 3 14.54 17.73 4.28
N ASP A 4 14.84 17.70 5.57
CA ASP A 4 13.92 17.18 6.60
C ASP A 4 12.54 17.84 6.52
N ALA A 5 12.48 19.10 6.12
CA ALA A 5 11.25 19.86 5.94
C ALA A 5 10.41 19.35 4.75
N GLU A 6 11.01 18.99 3.62
CA GLU A 6 10.31 18.44 2.45
C GLU A 6 9.78 17.03 2.75
N PHE A 7 10.58 16.22 3.43
CA PHE A 7 10.15 14.89 3.84
C PHE A 7 8.92 14.96 4.76
N ILE A 8 8.97 15.79 5.80
CA ILE A 8 7.87 15.97 6.73
C ILE A 8 6.63 16.53 6.01
N GLY A 9 6.81 17.46 5.06
CA GLY A 9 5.74 18.09 4.29
C GLY A 9 4.89 17.10 3.48
N PHE A 10 5.49 16.04 2.94
CA PHE A 10 4.78 15.00 2.20
C PHE A 10 4.41 13.80 3.07
N PHE A 11 5.21 13.48 4.07
CA PHE A 11 5.00 12.33 4.93
C PHE A 11 3.80 12.52 5.88
N ALA A 12 3.60 13.72 6.43
CA ALA A 12 2.47 14.01 7.32
C ALA A 12 1.10 13.85 6.62
N PRO A 13 0.86 14.44 5.43
CA PRO A 13 -0.38 14.18 4.69
C PRO A 13 -0.56 12.70 4.32
N LEU A 14 0.54 11.99 3.96
CA LEU A 14 0.48 10.56 3.68
C LEU A 14 0.02 9.76 4.91
N CYS A 15 0.54 10.08 6.10
CA CYS A 15 0.11 9.44 7.35
C CYS A 15 -1.37 9.70 7.65
N LEU A 16 -1.87 10.92 7.40
CA LEU A 16 -3.28 11.25 7.59
C LEU A 16 -4.18 10.48 6.62
N LEU A 17 -3.85 10.48 5.33
CA LEU A 17 -4.60 9.73 4.32
C LEU A 17 -4.56 8.23 4.59
N GLY A 18 -3.40 7.70 4.96
CA GLY A 18 -3.23 6.30 5.29
C GLY A 18 -3.95 5.89 6.57
N GLY A 19 -3.96 6.75 7.58
CA GLY A 19 -4.73 6.55 8.80
C GLY A 19 -6.23 6.51 8.51
N ALA A 20 -6.73 7.44 7.67
CA ALA A 20 -8.13 7.44 7.23
C ALA A 20 -8.47 6.16 6.43
N LEU A 21 -7.59 5.74 5.51
CA LEU A 21 -7.75 4.51 4.74
C LEU A 21 -7.81 3.29 5.65
N ALA A 22 -6.88 3.17 6.60
CA ALA A 22 -6.84 2.05 7.55
C ALA A 22 -8.10 2.00 8.41
N LEU A 23 -8.59 3.15 8.89
CA LEU A 23 -9.82 3.23 9.69
C LEU A 23 -11.06 2.83 8.90
N ILE A 24 -11.17 3.27 7.64
CA ILE A 24 -12.30 2.93 6.78
C ILE A 24 -12.26 1.44 6.44
N ASP A 25 -11.08 0.92 6.11
CA ASP A 25 -10.91 -0.50 5.78
C ASP A 25 -11.24 -1.41 6.98
N ILE A 26 -10.80 -1.07 8.20
CA ILE A 26 -11.16 -1.80 9.43
C ILE A 26 -12.68 -1.79 9.68
N ARG A 27 -13.35 -0.67 9.40
CA ARG A 27 -14.77 -0.51 9.70
C ARG A 27 -15.69 -1.08 8.64
N HIS A 28 -15.32 -0.95 7.37
CA HIS A 28 -16.18 -1.25 6.23
C HIS A 28 -15.64 -2.37 5.34
N GLY A 29 -14.36 -2.76 5.49
CA GLY A 29 -13.71 -3.76 4.63
C GLY A 29 -13.56 -3.31 3.18
N ILE A 30 -13.52 -2.00 2.95
CA ILE A 30 -13.45 -1.39 1.61
C ILE A 30 -12.39 -0.30 1.62
N ILE A 31 -11.52 -0.31 0.63
CA ILE A 31 -10.57 0.77 0.38
C ILE A 31 -11.19 1.74 -0.64
N PRO A 32 -11.54 2.98 -0.25
CA PRO A 32 -12.15 3.95 -1.16
C PRO A 32 -11.19 4.37 -2.27
N ASP A 33 -11.67 4.41 -3.51
CA ASP A 33 -10.87 4.77 -4.68
C ASP A 33 -10.28 6.18 -4.59
N TRP A 34 -11.02 7.12 -4.01
CA TRP A 34 -10.55 8.50 -3.86
C TRP A 34 -9.35 8.63 -2.91
N LEU A 35 -9.23 7.77 -1.88
CA LEU A 35 -8.06 7.73 -1.00
C LEU A 35 -6.83 7.18 -1.72
N ASN A 36 -6.99 6.11 -2.50
CA ASN A 36 -5.91 5.59 -3.33
C ASN A 36 -5.44 6.64 -4.34
N LEU A 37 -6.40 7.36 -4.96
CA LEU A 37 -6.07 8.45 -5.89
C LEU A 37 -5.34 9.59 -5.16
N ALA A 38 -5.80 10.00 -3.98
CA ALA A 38 -5.17 11.06 -3.20
C ALA A 38 -3.72 10.68 -2.81
N ILE A 39 -3.49 9.43 -2.39
CA ILE A 39 -2.15 8.91 -2.07
C ILE A 39 -1.27 8.92 -3.33
N ALA A 40 -1.78 8.48 -4.48
CA ALA A 40 -1.05 8.47 -5.74
C ALA A 40 -0.69 9.88 -6.21
N VAL A 41 -1.65 10.81 -6.17
CA VAL A 41 -1.43 12.22 -6.56
C VAL A 41 -0.42 12.91 -5.64
N LEU A 42 -0.50 12.67 -4.33
CA LEU A 42 0.45 13.20 -3.37
C LEU A 42 1.87 12.67 -3.63
N GLY A 43 2.00 11.36 -3.93
CA GLY A 43 3.30 10.76 -4.29
C GLY A 43 3.85 11.30 -5.60
N LEU A 44 3.00 11.48 -6.60
CA LEU A 44 3.40 12.05 -7.89
C LEU A 44 3.83 13.52 -7.73
N SER A 45 3.10 14.30 -6.93
CA SER A 45 3.48 15.69 -6.62
C SER A 45 4.86 15.75 -5.96
N LYS A 46 5.13 14.84 -5.02
CA LYS A 46 6.45 14.69 -4.40
C LYS A 46 7.53 14.38 -5.45
N ALA A 47 7.30 13.36 -6.30
CA ALA A 47 8.27 12.94 -7.31
C ALA A 47 8.62 14.09 -8.27
N VAL A 48 7.61 14.85 -8.71
CA VAL A 48 7.80 16.01 -9.58
C VAL A 48 8.50 17.17 -8.84
N ALA A 49 8.11 17.46 -7.60
CA ALA A 49 8.68 18.55 -6.82
C ALA A 49 10.19 18.36 -6.54
N VAL A 50 10.59 17.11 -6.30
CA VAL A 50 11.96 16.78 -5.91
C VAL A 50 12.85 16.42 -7.10
N GLY A 51 12.35 15.61 -8.01
CA GLY A 51 13.12 15.06 -9.14
C GLY A 51 12.75 15.65 -10.50
N GLY A 52 11.81 16.60 -10.54
CA GLY A 52 11.31 17.18 -11.79
C GLY A 52 10.35 16.28 -12.56
N SER A 53 9.98 16.73 -13.76
CA SER A 53 8.97 16.06 -14.59
C SER A 53 9.36 14.64 -15.02
N LEU A 54 10.64 14.37 -15.23
CA LEU A 54 11.12 13.04 -15.59
C LEU A 54 10.93 12.05 -14.44
N ALA A 55 11.29 12.42 -13.21
CA ALA A 55 11.08 11.57 -12.03
C ALA A 55 9.58 11.31 -11.78
N GLY A 56 8.72 12.30 -12.04
CA GLY A 56 7.28 12.11 -12.01
C GLY A 56 6.79 11.09 -13.04
N LEU A 57 7.34 11.13 -14.25
CA LEU A 57 6.99 10.18 -15.31
C LEU A 57 7.47 8.76 -15.00
N GLU A 58 8.67 8.61 -14.47
CA GLU A 58 9.22 7.33 -14.00
C GLU A 58 8.35 6.74 -12.88
N ALA A 59 8.03 7.53 -11.86
CA ALA A 59 7.17 7.10 -10.76
C ALA A 59 5.76 6.68 -11.23
N ALA A 60 5.18 7.40 -12.20
CA ALA A 60 3.91 7.04 -12.79
C ALA A 60 4.01 5.74 -13.61
N GLY A 61 5.11 5.54 -14.35
CA GLY A 61 5.39 4.32 -15.08
C GLY A 61 5.52 3.09 -14.18
N GLU A 62 6.26 3.21 -13.07
CA GLU A 62 6.43 2.16 -12.07
C GLU A 62 5.10 1.81 -11.40
N ALA A 63 4.31 2.82 -11.01
CA ALA A 63 2.97 2.61 -10.44
C ALA A 63 2.04 1.87 -11.41
N ALA A 64 2.06 2.27 -12.69
CA ALA A 64 1.28 1.60 -13.73
C ALA A 64 1.72 0.15 -13.94
N ALA A 65 3.03 -0.11 -13.94
CA ALA A 65 3.59 -1.46 -14.05
C ALA A 65 3.17 -2.34 -12.86
N ILE A 66 3.29 -1.83 -11.63
CA ILE A 66 2.87 -2.52 -10.41
C ILE A 66 1.37 -2.83 -10.47
N GLY A 67 0.55 -1.83 -10.80
CA GLY A 67 -0.89 -2.00 -10.93
C GLY A 67 -1.25 -3.06 -11.98
N ALA A 68 -0.60 -3.04 -13.13
CA ALA A 68 -0.81 -4.02 -14.20
C ALA A 68 -0.42 -5.43 -13.78
N ILE A 69 0.74 -5.61 -13.11
CA ILE A 69 1.21 -6.91 -12.60
C ILE A 69 0.21 -7.49 -11.60
N PHE A 70 -0.21 -6.72 -10.59
CA PHE A 70 -1.14 -7.22 -9.57
C PHE A 70 -2.56 -7.42 -10.11
N TRP A 71 -3.00 -6.59 -11.06
CA TRP A 71 -4.26 -6.80 -11.75
C TRP A 71 -4.24 -8.09 -12.59
N LEU A 72 -3.13 -8.35 -13.30
CA LEU A 72 -2.95 -9.58 -14.08
C LEU A 72 -2.90 -10.82 -13.16
N LEU A 73 -2.14 -10.76 -12.06
CA LEU A 73 -2.08 -11.83 -11.06
C LEU A 73 -3.46 -12.14 -10.48
N ARG A 74 -4.23 -11.09 -10.12
CA ARG A 74 -5.60 -11.24 -9.65
C ARG A 74 -6.48 -11.93 -10.70
N ARG A 75 -6.39 -11.49 -11.96
CA ARG A 75 -7.17 -12.05 -13.06
C ARG A 75 -6.81 -13.51 -13.34
N LEU A 76 -5.51 -13.81 -13.34
CA LEU A 76 -5.00 -15.18 -13.54
C LEU A 76 -5.44 -16.10 -12.40
N TYR A 77 -5.33 -15.66 -11.16
CA TYR A 77 -5.76 -16.43 -10.00
C TYR A 77 -7.27 -16.72 -10.04
N PHE A 78 -8.08 -15.73 -10.41
CA PHE A 78 -9.51 -15.92 -10.60
C PHE A 78 -9.81 -16.91 -11.73
N ALA A 79 -9.11 -16.84 -12.85
CA ALA A 79 -9.29 -17.76 -13.97
C ALA A 79 -8.94 -19.23 -13.61
N LEU A 80 -7.91 -19.41 -12.75
CA LEU A 80 -7.45 -20.75 -12.36
C LEU A 80 -8.26 -21.39 -11.23
N ARG A 81 -8.73 -20.56 -10.28
CA ARG A 81 -9.33 -21.05 -9.03
C ARG A 81 -10.80 -20.68 -8.86
N ASN A 82 -11.37 -19.83 -9.70
CA ASN A 82 -12.72 -19.26 -9.55
C ASN A 82 -12.99 -18.61 -8.18
N ILE A 83 -11.91 -18.18 -7.49
CA ILE A 83 -11.98 -17.53 -6.18
C ILE A 83 -11.28 -16.18 -6.29
N GLN A 84 -11.88 -15.13 -5.74
CA GLN A 84 -11.25 -13.82 -5.65
C GLN A 84 -10.23 -13.84 -4.51
N GLY A 85 -8.95 -14.06 -4.84
CA GLY A 85 -7.88 -14.14 -3.83
C GLY A 85 -7.33 -12.78 -3.40
N LEU A 86 -7.36 -11.77 -4.28
CA LEU A 86 -6.83 -10.42 -4.00
C LEU A 86 -7.93 -9.37 -4.22
N GLY A 87 -8.12 -8.48 -3.26
CA GLY A 87 -9.05 -7.36 -3.35
C GLY A 87 -8.66 -6.36 -4.44
N LEU A 88 -9.64 -5.82 -5.17
CA LEU A 88 -9.38 -4.73 -6.13
C LEU A 88 -8.82 -3.49 -5.44
N GLY A 89 -9.25 -3.22 -4.21
CA GLY A 89 -8.74 -2.14 -3.39
C GLY A 89 -7.25 -2.26 -3.12
N ASP A 90 -6.78 -3.48 -2.79
CA ASP A 90 -5.37 -3.75 -2.51
C ASP A 90 -4.50 -3.56 -3.77
N VAL A 91 -5.00 -3.98 -4.95
CA VAL A 91 -4.31 -3.76 -6.23
C VAL A 91 -4.14 -2.26 -6.51
N LYS A 92 -5.20 -1.48 -6.32
CA LYS A 92 -5.16 -0.02 -6.50
C LYS A 92 -4.23 0.66 -5.49
N PHE A 93 -4.26 0.19 -4.24
CA PHE A 93 -3.35 0.67 -3.21
C PHE A 93 -1.88 0.38 -3.54
N LEU A 94 -1.56 -0.83 -4.00
CA LEU A 94 -0.20 -1.20 -4.39
C LEU A 94 0.31 -0.35 -5.56
N ALA A 95 -0.55 -0.03 -6.53
CA ALA A 95 -0.22 0.91 -7.59
C ALA A 95 0.05 2.32 -7.04
N ALA A 96 -0.79 2.81 -6.12
CA ALA A 96 -0.58 4.11 -5.48
C ALA A 96 0.69 4.14 -4.61
N ALA A 97 0.97 3.07 -3.88
CA ALA A 97 2.20 2.91 -3.11
C ALA A 97 3.45 2.87 -4.01
N GLY A 98 3.34 2.30 -5.20
CA GLY A 98 4.41 2.24 -6.18
C GLY A 98 4.95 3.61 -6.57
N VAL A 99 4.11 4.64 -6.61
CA VAL A 99 4.55 6.04 -6.84
C VAL A 99 5.54 6.52 -5.77
N TRP A 100 5.42 5.99 -4.55
CA TRP A 100 6.22 6.40 -3.41
C TRP A 100 7.54 5.64 -3.26
N ILE A 101 7.51 4.34 -3.46
CA ILE A 101 8.62 3.43 -3.13
C ILE A 101 9.27 2.78 -4.35
N GLY A 102 8.67 2.97 -5.53
CA GLY A 102 9.11 2.32 -6.75
C GLY A 102 8.96 0.79 -6.74
N ILE A 103 9.35 0.15 -7.84
CA ILE A 103 9.35 -1.32 -7.96
C ILE A 103 10.31 -1.95 -6.94
N GLY A 104 11.46 -1.30 -6.68
CA GLY A 104 12.47 -1.80 -5.74
C GLY A 104 12.00 -1.87 -4.28
N GLY A 105 11.09 -1.00 -3.85
CA GLY A 105 10.54 -1.01 -2.49
C GLY A 105 9.39 -2.00 -2.28
N LEU A 106 8.80 -2.49 -3.37
CA LEU A 106 7.62 -3.35 -3.33
C LEU A 106 7.81 -4.67 -2.54
N PRO A 107 8.93 -5.43 -2.72
CA PRO A 107 9.16 -6.65 -1.95
C PRO A 107 9.19 -6.41 -0.45
N MET A 108 9.81 -5.30 -0.02
CA MET A 108 9.90 -4.93 1.39
C MET A 108 8.52 -4.56 1.96
N LEU A 109 7.74 -3.76 1.23
CA LEU A 109 6.37 -3.41 1.60
C LEU A 109 5.53 -4.69 1.80
N LEU A 110 5.54 -5.59 0.82
CA LEU A 110 4.77 -6.84 0.88
C LEU A 110 5.21 -7.75 2.03
N LEU A 111 6.52 -7.85 2.26
CA LEU A 111 7.05 -8.66 3.36
C LEU A 111 6.58 -8.12 4.71
N ILE A 112 6.69 -6.82 4.94
CA ILE A 112 6.24 -6.20 6.19
C ILE A 112 4.73 -6.34 6.34
N ALA A 113 3.94 -6.06 5.29
CA ALA A 113 2.49 -6.17 5.33
C ALA A 113 2.03 -7.61 5.63
N THR A 114 2.63 -8.59 4.98
CA THR A 114 2.26 -10.00 5.19
C THR A 114 2.67 -10.52 6.56
N LEU A 115 3.87 -10.17 7.04
CA LEU A 115 4.33 -10.58 8.39
C LEU A 115 3.46 -9.96 9.48
N THR A 116 3.16 -8.67 9.38
CA THR A 116 2.33 -7.99 10.38
C THR A 116 0.88 -8.50 10.35
N ALA A 117 0.33 -8.77 9.18
CA ALA A 117 -0.99 -9.40 9.05
C ALA A 117 -1.01 -10.82 9.65
N LEU A 118 0.04 -11.61 9.42
CA LEU A 118 0.16 -12.97 9.98
C LEU A 118 0.26 -12.95 11.50
N VAL A 119 1.05 -12.05 12.08
CA VAL A 119 1.15 -11.86 13.53
C VAL A 119 -0.21 -11.45 14.11
N ALA A 120 -0.89 -10.48 13.49
CA ALA A 120 -2.22 -10.06 13.93
C ALA A 120 -3.23 -11.20 13.87
N ALA A 121 -3.24 -11.98 12.78
CA ALA A 121 -4.09 -13.16 12.63
C ALA A 121 -3.82 -14.20 13.73
N GLY A 122 -2.55 -14.49 14.00
CA GLY A 122 -2.12 -15.42 15.05
C GLY A 122 -2.57 -14.96 16.45
N CYS A 123 -2.38 -13.68 16.78
CA CYS A 123 -2.83 -13.10 18.03
C CYS A 123 -4.36 -13.16 18.20
N MET A 124 -5.09 -12.85 17.13
CA MET A 124 -6.56 -12.94 17.14
C MET A 124 -7.04 -14.38 17.32
N GLN A 125 -6.39 -15.33 16.67
CA GLN A 125 -6.72 -16.75 16.80
C GLN A 125 -6.45 -17.29 18.21
N TRP A 126 -5.39 -16.82 18.86
CA TRP A 126 -5.07 -17.20 20.26
C TRP A 126 -6.11 -16.65 21.24
N THR A 127 -6.54 -15.40 21.04
CA THR A 127 -7.44 -14.71 21.99
C THR A 127 -8.91 -15.09 21.78
N ARG A 128 -9.32 -15.41 20.55
CA ARG A 128 -10.70 -15.77 20.22
C ARG A 128 -10.79 -17.23 19.77
N ARG A 129 -11.20 -18.11 20.68
CA ARG A 129 -11.41 -19.56 20.45
C ARG A 129 -12.46 -19.92 19.39
N ASN A 130 -13.24 -18.95 18.90
CA ASN A 130 -14.34 -19.13 17.92
C ASN A 130 -14.16 -18.23 16.71
N MET A 131 -13.05 -18.37 15.95
CA MET A 131 -12.97 -17.77 14.63
C MET A 131 -13.76 -18.63 13.65
N THR A 132 -14.88 -18.11 13.16
CA THR A 132 -15.55 -18.66 11.98
C THR A 132 -14.69 -18.36 10.74
N ARG A 133 -14.71 -19.28 9.75
CA ARG A 133 -13.96 -19.17 8.48
C ARG A 133 -14.27 -17.89 7.67
N TRP A 134 -15.16 -17.04 8.15
CA TRP A 134 -15.66 -15.81 7.51
C TRP A 134 -15.14 -14.52 8.18
N THR A 135 -14.20 -14.61 9.12
CA THR A 135 -13.59 -13.38 9.68
C THR A 135 -12.63 -12.82 8.63
N SER A 136 -13.13 -11.93 7.78
CA SER A 136 -12.33 -11.19 6.82
C SER A 136 -11.41 -10.24 7.60
N ILE A 137 -10.11 -10.49 7.54
CA ILE A 137 -9.11 -9.57 8.10
C ILE A 137 -8.87 -8.50 7.04
N SER A 138 -9.16 -7.26 7.41
CA SER A 138 -8.87 -6.09 6.59
C SER A 138 -7.36 -5.99 6.35
N PHE A 139 -6.92 -6.02 5.10
CA PHE A 139 -5.50 -6.04 4.75
C PHE A 139 -4.90 -4.64 4.56
N GLY A 140 -5.74 -3.63 4.30
CA GLY A 140 -5.33 -2.25 4.09
C GLY A 140 -4.43 -1.63 5.16
N PRO A 141 -4.74 -1.79 6.47
CA PRO A 141 -3.88 -1.28 7.54
C PRO A 141 -2.45 -1.83 7.51
N PHE A 142 -2.30 -3.10 7.17
CA PHE A 142 -0.99 -3.76 7.08
C PHE A 142 -0.21 -3.30 5.84
N LEU A 143 -0.89 -3.09 4.72
CA LEU A 143 -0.29 -2.51 3.52
C LEU A 143 0.19 -1.07 3.79
N MET A 144 -0.61 -0.27 4.49
CA MET A 144 -0.23 1.09 4.85
C MET A 144 0.96 1.12 5.80
N LEU A 145 0.98 0.24 6.80
CA LEU A 145 2.11 0.09 7.72
C LEU A 145 3.37 -0.34 6.96
N GLY A 146 3.24 -1.28 6.03
CA GLY A 146 4.33 -1.70 5.14
C GLY A 146 4.88 -0.55 4.31
N LEU A 147 4.01 0.30 3.75
CA LEU A 147 4.41 1.48 2.98
C LEU A 147 5.21 2.46 3.85
N LEU A 148 4.69 2.82 5.03
CA LEU A 148 5.35 3.79 5.92
C LEU A 148 6.72 3.32 6.40
N ILE A 149 6.84 2.04 6.78
CA ILE A 149 8.12 1.48 7.22
C ILE A 149 9.10 1.42 6.03
N THR A 150 8.65 1.00 4.85
CA THR A 150 9.51 0.94 3.66
C THR A 150 10.05 2.32 3.31
N LEU A 151 9.20 3.36 3.35
CA LEU A 151 9.62 4.74 3.13
C LEU A 151 10.64 5.22 4.17
N ALA A 152 10.40 4.92 5.45
CA ALA A 152 11.32 5.29 6.52
C ALA A 152 12.69 4.61 6.34
N VAL A 153 12.71 3.34 5.95
CA VAL A 153 13.97 2.63 5.67
C VAL A 153 14.68 3.20 4.44
N GLN A 154 13.96 3.44 3.35
CA GLN A 154 14.55 4.05 2.15
C GLN A 154 15.16 5.42 2.45
N GLN A 155 14.53 6.22 3.33
CA GLN A 155 15.07 7.53 3.73
C GLN A 155 16.37 7.42 4.53
N VAL A 156 16.54 6.37 5.35
CA VAL A 156 17.76 6.16 6.14
C VAL A 156 18.92 5.67 5.27
N TRP A 157 18.62 4.96 4.18
CA TRP A 157 19.63 4.33 3.32
C TRP A 157 19.95 5.13 2.04
N SER A 158 19.28 6.26 1.78
CA SER A 158 19.53 7.18 0.66
C SER A 158 20.41 8.37 1.07
#